data_d351d8f1e00ab8264204367e741462af
#
_entry.id   d351d8f1e00ab8264204367e741462af
#
_cell.length_a   1.000
_cell.length_b   1.000
_cell.length_c   1.000
_cell.angle_alpha   90.00
_cell.angle_beta   90.00
_cell.angle_gamma   90.00
#
_symmetry.space_group_name_H-M   'P 1'
#
loop_
_entity.id
_entity.type
_entity.pdbx_description
1 polymer ?
#
loop_
_entity_poly.entity_id
_entity_poly.type
_entity_poly.pdbx_seq_one_letter_code
_entity_poly.pdbx_strand_id
1 'polypeptide(L)'
;VFGLASARPTPQGLSGAPKTNKSNFELPRGSKLLVEQTYPGIEDIDAHFYYLLDAFRDKRYYKIDGRLLFVIYAPLKMIDWQLFRDRWQELAQKEGLSGFYFVGHTMEQEFIEDIKNMGYDAVNFSTHHQAFPHKEPAKGILHYLTALKNSISLKPKVVEYEKAIELMKSNYFKEENVYPTIIPNWDHTPRSGNFGTCFNNCTPELFAKHVSYILETIRPKKIDNQVVFLKSWNEWGEGNYMEPDMKYGDGYIRTLYQCLELGK
;
A
#
# COMPACT_ATOMS: atom_id res chain seq x y z
N VAL A 1 11.00 5.78 0.73
CA VAL A 1 10.69 5.61 -0.69
C VAL A 1 9.25 6.01 -0.91
N PHE A 2 9.03 7.03 -1.73
CA PHE A 2 7.68 7.44 -2.09
C PHE A 2 7.17 6.45 -3.13
N GLY A 3 6.26 5.57 -2.74
CA GLY A 3 5.59 4.67 -3.66
C GLY A 3 4.65 5.47 -4.56
N LEU A 4 4.99 5.59 -5.84
CA LEU A 4 4.02 5.99 -6.86
C LEU A 4 3.02 4.84 -7.02
N ALA A 5 1.87 4.94 -6.34
CA ALA A 5 0.73 4.12 -6.69
C ALA A 5 0.29 4.57 -8.09
N SER A 6 0.51 3.74 -9.09
CA SER A 6 0.13 4.00 -10.46
C SER A 6 -1.40 3.92 -10.59
N ALA A 7 -2.09 5.04 -10.40
CA ALA A 7 -3.40 5.25 -10.99
C ALA A 7 -3.17 5.84 -12.38
N ARG A 8 -3.48 5.10 -13.45
CA ARG A 8 -3.37 5.61 -14.81
C ARG A 8 -4.43 6.66 -15.13
N PRO A 9 -4.09 7.78 -15.77
CA PRO A 9 -5.04 8.47 -16.62
C PRO A 9 -5.24 7.64 -17.90
N THR A 10 -6.47 7.29 -18.24
CA THR A 10 -6.86 6.60 -19.47
C THR A 10 -6.54 7.47 -20.69
N PRO A 11 -5.78 7.00 -21.68
CA PRO A 11 -5.74 7.67 -22.98
C PRO A 11 -7.11 7.52 -23.65
N GLN A 12 -7.71 8.62 -24.07
CA GLN A 12 -8.90 8.61 -24.91
C GLN A 12 -8.54 8.11 -26.32
N GLY A 13 -9.21 7.07 -26.76
CA GLY A 13 -9.42 6.74 -28.16
C GLY A 13 -8.46 5.74 -28.79
N LEU A 14 -8.70 4.44 -28.58
CA LEU A 14 -8.41 3.42 -29.58
C LEU A 14 -9.60 2.44 -29.62
N SER A 15 -10.25 2.35 -30.78
CA SER A 15 -11.37 1.45 -31.05
C SER A 15 -10.86 0.04 -31.34
N GLY A 16 -10.96 -0.81 -30.37
CA GLY A 16 -10.80 -2.25 -30.50
C GLY A 16 -11.37 -2.88 -29.24
N ALA A 17 -12.52 -3.54 -29.34
CA ALA A 17 -13.19 -4.11 -28.18
C ALA A 17 -12.32 -5.21 -27.53
N PRO A 18 -11.80 -5.03 -26.33
CA PRO A 18 -11.06 -6.07 -25.62
C PRO A 18 -12.02 -7.10 -25.06
N LYS A 19 -11.60 -8.37 -25.05
CA LYS A 19 -12.29 -9.43 -24.33
C LYS A 19 -12.25 -9.10 -22.84
N THR A 20 -13.37 -8.60 -22.30
CA THR A 20 -13.51 -8.32 -20.89
C THR A 20 -13.63 -9.62 -20.12
N ASN A 21 -12.62 -10.01 -19.36
CA ASN A 21 -12.84 -10.87 -18.21
C ASN A 21 -13.56 -10.03 -17.15
N LYS A 22 -14.88 -10.16 -17.10
CA LYS A 22 -15.71 -9.52 -16.09
C LYS A 22 -15.26 -10.05 -14.73
N SER A 23 -14.57 -9.21 -13.95
CA SER A 23 -14.55 -9.43 -12.52
C SER A 23 -16.00 -9.39 -12.03
N ASN A 24 -16.47 -10.43 -11.34
CA ASN A 24 -17.81 -10.51 -10.74
C ASN A 24 -17.96 -9.52 -9.57
N PHE A 25 -17.59 -8.27 -9.77
CA PHE A 25 -17.81 -7.23 -8.79
C PHE A 25 -19.17 -6.59 -9.06
N GLU A 26 -20.18 -7.06 -8.33
CA GLU A 26 -21.49 -6.42 -8.32
C GLU A 26 -21.39 -5.08 -7.59
N LEU A 27 -21.58 -3.99 -8.33
CA LEU A 27 -21.67 -2.66 -7.72
C LEU A 27 -22.90 -2.58 -6.80
N PRO A 28 -22.82 -1.92 -5.64
CA PRO A 28 -23.98 -1.68 -4.80
C PRO A 28 -25.10 -1.00 -5.60
N ARG A 29 -26.36 -1.31 -5.29
CA ARG A 29 -27.52 -0.72 -5.97
C ARG A 29 -27.44 0.81 -5.92
N GLY A 30 -27.54 1.46 -7.09
CA GLY A 30 -27.47 2.91 -7.24
C GLY A 30 -26.06 3.45 -7.50
N SER A 31 -25.02 2.61 -7.52
CA SER A 31 -23.66 3.03 -7.90
C SER A 31 -23.56 3.21 -9.41
N LYS A 32 -22.82 4.27 -9.83
CA LYS A 32 -22.46 4.52 -11.22
C LYS A 32 -20.98 4.17 -11.42
N LEU A 33 -20.71 3.28 -12.38
CA LEU A 33 -19.34 3.04 -12.81
C LEU A 33 -18.80 4.30 -13.50
N LEU A 34 -17.75 4.89 -12.95
CA LEU A 34 -17.12 6.08 -13.51
C LEU A 34 -15.99 5.71 -14.47
N VAL A 35 -15.16 4.75 -14.08
CA VAL A 35 -14.02 4.25 -14.85
C VAL A 35 -13.84 2.77 -14.56
N GLU A 36 -13.62 1.97 -15.60
CA GLU A 36 -13.26 0.55 -15.49
C GLU A 36 -11.75 0.40 -15.73
N GLN A 37 -11.04 -0.29 -14.83
CA GLN A 37 -9.66 -0.68 -15.05
C GLN A 37 -9.64 -1.86 -16.02
N THR A 38 -9.09 -1.66 -17.19
CA THR A 38 -8.90 -2.69 -18.21
C THR A 38 -7.42 -3.05 -18.35
N TYR A 39 -7.15 -4.24 -18.88
CA TYR A 39 -5.80 -4.72 -19.21
C TYR A 39 -5.80 -5.16 -20.68
N PRO A 40 -5.68 -4.20 -21.62
CA PRO A 40 -5.92 -4.45 -23.06
C PRO A 40 -4.77 -5.22 -23.75
N GLY A 41 -3.76 -5.64 -23.03
CA GLY A 41 -2.69 -6.50 -23.55
C GLY A 41 -1.36 -5.79 -23.75
N ILE A 42 -0.53 -6.35 -24.65
CA ILE A 42 0.88 -6.01 -24.75
C ILE A 42 1.14 -4.56 -25.19
N GLU A 43 0.30 -4.03 -26.07
CA GLU A 43 0.45 -2.64 -26.53
C GLU A 43 0.27 -1.62 -25.40
N ASP A 44 -0.67 -1.90 -24.49
CA ASP A 44 -0.90 -1.07 -23.32
C ASP A 44 0.22 -1.23 -22.28
N ILE A 45 0.75 -2.44 -22.11
CA ILE A 45 1.91 -2.71 -21.27
C ILE A 45 3.12 -1.90 -21.76
N ASP A 46 3.38 -1.90 -23.08
CA ASP A 46 4.45 -1.14 -23.71
C ASP A 46 4.24 0.37 -23.55
N ALA A 47 3.04 0.85 -23.84
CA ALA A 47 2.70 2.26 -23.70
C ALA A 47 2.90 2.76 -22.26
N HIS A 48 2.54 1.95 -21.27
CA HIS A 48 2.76 2.26 -19.87
C HIS A 48 4.25 2.35 -19.51
N PHE A 49 5.06 1.40 -19.99
CA PHE A 49 6.50 1.44 -19.79
C PHE A 49 7.12 2.71 -20.37
N TYR A 50 6.83 3.01 -21.65
CA TYR A 50 7.39 4.18 -22.32
C TYR A 50 6.90 5.51 -21.73
N TYR A 51 5.68 5.56 -21.19
CA TYR A 51 5.18 6.72 -20.45
C TYR A 51 6.02 7.02 -19.20
N LEU A 52 6.54 5.99 -18.54
CA LEU A 52 7.35 6.13 -17.33
C LEU A 52 8.87 6.13 -17.59
N LEU A 53 9.30 5.96 -18.83
CA LEU A 53 10.71 5.75 -19.17
C LEU A 53 11.63 6.89 -18.68
N ASP A 54 11.19 8.14 -18.79
CA ASP A 54 11.97 9.28 -18.32
C ASP A 54 12.17 9.25 -16.79
N ALA A 55 11.15 8.81 -16.05
CA ALA A 55 11.29 8.61 -14.61
C ALA A 55 12.26 7.46 -14.28
N PHE A 56 12.22 6.36 -15.05
CA PHE A 56 13.12 5.23 -14.85
C PHE A 56 14.59 5.59 -15.14
N ARG A 57 14.83 6.54 -16.01
CA ARG A 57 16.17 7.07 -16.34
C ARG A 57 16.69 8.09 -15.34
N ASP A 58 15.82 8.66 -14.51
CA ASP A 58 16.25 9.63 -13.50
C ASP A 58 17.18 8.93 -12.48
N LYS A 59 18.35 9.54 -12.24
CA LYS A 59 19.35 9.03 -11.28
C LYS A 59 18.83 8.94 -9.84
N ARG A 60 17.76 9.65 -9.51
CA ARG A 60 17.10 9.63 -8.20
C ARG A 60 16.11 8.48 -8.04
N TYR A 61 15.77 7.78 -9.15
CA TYR A 61 14.84 6.66 -9.08
C TYR A 61 15.40 5.56 -8.17
N TYR A 62 14.58 5.11 -7.24
CA TYR A 62 15.03 4.16 -6.22
C TYR A 62 15.31 2.77 -6.80
N LYS A 63 16.40 2.18 -6.36
CA LYS A 63 16.84 0.86 -6.81
C LYS A 63 17.12 -0.06 -5.63
N ILE A 64 16.82 -1.35 -5.80
CA ILE A 64 17.19 -2.44 -4.90
C ILE A 64 18.00 -3.44 -5.70
N ASP A 65 19.16 -3.86 -5.22
CA ASP A 65 20.11 -4.71 -5.97
C ASP A 65 20.41 -4.16 -7.39
N GLY A 66 20.48 -2.84 -7.51
CA GLY A 66 20.69 -2.16 -8.79
C GLY A 66 19.48 -2.12 -9.73
N ARG A 67 18.38 -2.82 -9.41
CA ARG A 67 17.15 -2.87 -10.22
C ARG A 67 16.14 -1.81 -9.78
N LEU A 68 15.37 -1.28 -10.73
CA LEU A 68 14.37 -0.25 -10.52
C LEU A 68 13.20 -0.78 -9.66
N LEU A 69 12.93 -0.16 -8.51
CA LEU A 69 11.81 -0.54 -7.66
C LEU A 69 10.48 -0.19 -8.32
N PHE A 70 9.60 -1.17 -8.50
CA PHE A 70 8.23 -0.92 -8.95
C PHE A 70 7.21 -1.65 -8.08
N VAL A 71 6.19 -0.92 -7.59
CA VAL A 71 5.19 -1.47 -6.67
C VAL A 71 3.87 -1.72 -7.38
N ILE A 72 3.34 -2.93 -7.21
CA ILE A 72 1.99 -3.31 -7.67
C ILE A 72 1.05 -3.28 -6.46
N TYR A 73 0.09 -2.36 -6.48
CA TYR A 73 -0.82 -2.13 -5.35
C TYR A 73 -1.78 -3.30 -5.07
N ALA A 74 -2.27 -3.96 -6.12
CA ALA A 74 -3.20 -5.08 -5.99
C ALA A 74 -2.69 -6.30 -6.79
N PRO A 75 -1.59 -6.95 -6.33
CA PRO A 75 -0.90 -7.99 -7.11
C PRO A 75 -1.79 -9.19 -7.45
N LEU A 76 -2.64 -9.63 -6.53
CA LEU A 76 -3.54 -10.77 -6.73
C LEU A 76 -4.69 -10.50 -7.71
N LYS A 77 -4.95 -9.23 -8.04
CA LYS A 77 -5.98 -8.80 -9.00
C LYS A 77 -5.39 -8.47 -10.37
N MET A 78 -4.08 -8.50 -10.51
CA MET A 78 -3.42 -8.18 -11.76
C MET A 78 -3.56 -9.35 -12.74
N ILE A 79 -4.31 -9.13 -13.79
CA ILE A 79 -4.46 -10.09 -14.89
C ILE A 79 -3.16 -10.11 -15.69
N ASP A 80 -2.73 -11.30 -16.11
CA ASP A 80 -1.52 -11.50 -16.92
C ASP A 80 -0.22 -10.93 -16.30
N TRP A 81 -0.07 -11.07 -14.98
CA TRP A 81 1.11 -10.61 -14.24
C TRP A 81 2.42 -11.07 -14.87
N GLN A 82 2.53 -12.35 -15.26
CA GLN A 82 3.75 -12.89 -15.85
C GLN A 82 4.09 -12.20 -17.18
N LEU A 83 3.08 -11.99 -18.04
CA LEU A 83 3.25 -11.25 -19.29
C LEU A 83 3.76 -9.83 -19.04
N PHE A 84 3.17 -9.12 -18.09
CA PHE A 84 3.58 -7.77 -17.71
C PHE A 84 5.02 -7.73 -17.21
N ARG A 85 5.36 -8.62 -16.27
CA ARG A 85 6.69 -8.71 -15.68
C ARG A 85 7.75 -8.99 -16.75
N ASP A 86 7.54 -10.03 -17.55
CA ASP A 86 8.52 -10.48 -18.53
C ASP A 86 8.69 -9.42 -19.62
N ARG A 87 7.60 -8.80 -20.07
CA ARG A 87 7.65 -7.71 -21.06
C ARG A 87 8.39 -6.48 -20.54
N TRP A 88 8.18 -6.08 -19.32
CA TRP A 88 8.89 -4.93 -18.73
C TRP A 88 10.38 -5.23 -18.51
N GLN A 89 10.75 -6.46 -18.18
CA GLN A 89 12.17 -6.85 -18.11
C GLN A 89 12.82 -6.79 -19.49
N GLU A 90 12.14 -7.26 -20.55
CA GLU A 90 12.61 -7.18 -21.94
C GLU A 90 12.79 -5.70 -22.38
N LEU A 91 11.78 -4.86 -22.14
CA LEU A 91 11.84 -3.43 -22.48
C LEU A 91 12.93 -2.71 -21.71
N ALA A 92 13.12 -3.01 -20.43
CA ALA A 92 14.19 -2.45 -19.63
C ALA A 92 15.57 -2.79 -20.24
N GLN A 93 15.78 -4.04 -20.62
CA GLN A 93 17.02 -4.47 -21.28
C GLN A 93 17.24 -3.74 -22.61
N LYS A 94 16.19 -3.61 -23.44
CA LYS A 94 16.23 -2.89 -24.72
C LYS A 94 16.60 -1.42 -24.53
N GLU A 95 16.12 -0.78 -23.47
CA GLU A 95 16.35 0.62 -23.16
C GLU A 95 17.63 0.87 -22.32
N GLY A 96 18.45 -0.18 -22.11
CA GLY A 96 19.72 -0.11 -21.36
C GLY A 96 19.54 0.10 -19.85
N LEU A 97 18.36 -0.27 -19.31
CA LEU A 97 18.07 -0.23 -17.87
C LEU A 97 18.44 -1.56 -17.22
N SER A 98 18.68 -1.53 -15.90
CA SER A 98 19.10 -2.71 -15.11
C SER A 98 17.97 -3.69 -14.77
N GLY A 99 16.77 -3.48 -15.33
CA GLY A 99 15.58 -4.27 -15.02
C GLY A 99 14.84 -3.78 -13.78
N PHE A 100 13.75 -4.47 -13.44
CA PHE A 100 12.86 -4.11 -12.34
C PHE A 100 12.97 -5.06 -11.15
N TYR A 101 12.82 -4.50 -9.98
CA TYR A 101 12.57 -5.17 -8.72
C TYR A 101 11.10 -4.94 -8.36
N PHE A 102 10.27 -5.96 -8.53
CA PHE A 102 8.83 -5.85 -8.35
C PHE A 102 8.40 -6.18 -6.93
N VAL A 103 7.65 -5.27 -6.31
CA VAL A 103 7.09 -5.44 -4.97
C VAL A 103 5.58 -5.51 -5.05
N GLY A 104 4.99 -6.60 -4.55
CA GLY A 104 3.53 -6.72 -4.40
C GLY A 104 3.08 -6.13 -3.07
N HIS A 105 2.02 -5.30 -3.07
CA HIS A 105 1.46 -4.75 -1.82
C HIS A 105 0.31 -5.59 -1.30
N THR A 106 0.25 -5.77 0.03
CA THR A 106 -0.90 -6.35 0.73
C THR A 106 -1.11 -5.73 2.11
N MET A 107 -2.34 -5.78 2.59
CA MET A 107 -2.72 -5.46 3.97
C MET A 107 -3.06 -6.74 4.76
N GLU A 108 -3.14 -7.88 4.10
CA GLU A 108 -3.51 -9.15 4.68
C GLU A 108 -2.31 -10.10 4.73
N GLN A 109 -2.01 -10.60 5.92
CA GLN A 109 -0.90 -11.49 6.18
C GLN A 109 -0.97 -12.80 5.38
N GLU A 110 -2.17 -13.32 5.19
CA GLU A 110 -2.44 -14.58 4.48
C GLU A 110 -2.01 -14.56 3.01
N PHE A 111 -1.91 -13.38 2.40
CA PHE A 111 -1.51 -13.24 0.99
C PHE A 111 -0.01 -13.05 0.76
N ILE A 112 0.80 -13.00 1.80
CA ILE A 112 2.25 -12.78 1.67
C ILE A 112 2.88 -13.90 0.85
N GLU A 113 2.60 -15.14 1.19
CA GLU A 113 3.17 -16.31 0.48
C GLU A 113 2.61 -16.44 -0.94
N ASP A 114 1.33 -16.15 -1.16
CA ASP A 114 0.74 -16.16 -2.49
C ASP A 114 1.44 -15.16 -3.41
N ILE A 115 1.69 -13.94 -2.94
CA ILE A 115 2.40 -12.90 -3.70
C ILE A 115 3.84 -13.35 -4.02
N LYS A 116 4.57 -13.92 -3.05
CA LYS A 116 5.91 -14.47 -3.29
C LYS A 116 5.88 -15.58 -4.34
N ASN A 117 4.92 -16.51 -4.25
CA ASN A 117 4.76 -17.62 -5.18
C ASN A 117 4.39 -17.16 -6.60
N MET A 118 3.80 -15.99 -6.78
CA MET A 118 3.58 -15.37 -8.08
C MET A 118 4.87 -14.83 -8.73
N GLY A 119 6.00 -14.83 -8.00
CA GLY A 119 7.29 -14.39 -8.51
C GLY A 119 7.55 -12.91 -8.38
N TYR A 120 6.93 -12.23 -7.40
CA TYR A 120 7.36 -10.92 -6.94
C TYR A 120 8.67 -11.03 -6.17
N ASP A 121 9.56 -10.05 -6.33
CA ASP A 121 10.85 -10.04 -5.62
C ASP A 121 10.67 -9.82 -4.11
N ALA A 122 9.67 -9.03 -3.73
CA ALA A 122 9.34 -8.76 -2.33
C ALA A 122 7.86 -8.40 -2.14
N VAL A 123 7.44 -8.32 -0.88
CA VAL A 123 6.10 -7.94 -0.46
C VAL A 123 6.16 -6.70 0.43
N ASN A 124 5.45 -5.64 0.08
CA ASN A 124 5.15 -4.57 1.02
C ASN A 124 3.91 -4.94 1.84
N PHE A 125 4.11 -5.14 3.13
CA PHE A 125 3.04 -5.51 4.06
C PHE A 125 2.66 -4.33 4.94
N SER A 126 1.43 -3.82 4.79
CA SER A 126 0.90 -2.70 5.56
C SER A 126 -0.10 -3.19 6.60
N THR A 127 0.26 -3.11 7.88
CA THR A 127 -0.48 -3.73 8.99
C THR A 127 -1.52 -2.84 9.66
N HIS A 128 -1.78 -1.62 9.16
CA HIS A 128 -2.67 -0.68 9.85
C HIS A 128 -4.11 -1.20 10.04
N HIS A 129 -4.60 -2.03 9.12
CA HIS A 129 -5.91 -2.65 9.27
C HIS A 129 -5.97 -3.64 10.44
N GLN A 130 -4.86 -4.25 10.83
CA GLN A 130 -4.78 -5.15 11.99
C GLN A 130 -5.08 -4.44 13.32
N ALA A 131 -4.88 -3.12 13.37
CA ALA A 131 -5.26 -2.33 14.53
C ALA A 131 -6.78 -2.24 14.75
N PHE A 132 -7.56 -2.59 13.73
CA PHE A 132 -9.02 -2.59 13.76
C PHE A 132 -9.56 -4.02 13.65
N PRO A 133 -9.48 -4.84 14.69
CA PRO A 133 -9.84 -6.27 14.63
C PRO A 133 -11.24 -6.43 14.06
N HIS A 134 -11.35 -7.23 13.02
CA HIS A 134 -12.62 -7.68 12.50
C HIS A 134 -13.25 -8.58 13.56
N LYS A 135 -14.43 -8.22 14.06
CA LYS A 135 -15.23 -9.18 14.80
C LYS A 135 -15.66 -10.24 13.78
N GLU A 136 -15.27 -11.48 14.02
CA GLU A 136 -15.84 -12.62 13.30
C GLU A 136 -17.36 -12.45 13.27
N PRO A 137 -18.00 -12.56 12.10
CA PRO A 137 -19.45 -12.46 12.04
C PRO A 137 -20.04 -13.58 12.90
N ALA A 138 -20.79 -13.19 13.95
CA ALA A 138 -21.50 -14.15 14.77
C ALA A 138 -22.39 -15.03 13.86
N LYS A 139 -22.38 -16.34 14.04
CA LYS A 139 -23.20 -17.26 13.23
C LYS A 139 -24.64 -17.33 13.76
N GLY A 140 -25.62 -17.48 12.85
CA GLY A 140 -27.03 -17.69 13.20
C GLY A 140 -27.78 -16.44 13.68
N ILE A 141 -28.75 -16.62 14.58
CA ILE A 141 -29.62 -15.57 15.15
C ILE A 141 -28.79 -14.44 15.80
N LEU A 142 -27.66 -14.80 16.42
CA LEU A 142 -26.75 -13.86 17.05
C LEU A 142 -26.10 -12.93 16.02
N HIS A 143 -25.85 -13.38 14.78
CA HIS A 143 -25.39 -12.53 13.66
C HIS A 143 -26.43 -11.46 13.33
N TYR A 144 -27.72 -11.85 13.24
CA TYR A 144 -28.80 -10.92 12.91
C TYR A 144 -28.99 -9.86 14.01
N LEU A 145 -28.97 -10.26 15.26
CA LEU A 145 -29.06 -9.34 16.40
C LEU A 145 -27.84 -8.42 16.53
N THR A 146 -26.64 -8.94 16.22
CA THR A 146 -25.40 -8.14 16.23
C THR A 146 -25.39 -7.17 15.06
N ALA A 147 -25.85 -7.57 13.88
CA ALA A 147 -25.99 -6.70 12.71
C ALA A 147 -27.02 -5.58 12.98
N LEU A 148 -28.16 -5.91 13.60
CA LEU A 148 -29.18 -4.95 14.01
C LEU A 148 -28.65 -3.96 15.06
N LYS A 149 -27.94 -4.44 16.07
CA LYS A 149 -27.29 -3.61 17.09
C LYS A 149 -26.19 -2.72 16.49
N ASN A 150 -25.41 -3.22 15.54
CA ASN A 150 -24.38 -2.46 14.85
C ASN A 150 -25.01 -1.42 13.90
N SER A 151 -26.18 -1.68 13.30
CA SER A 151 -26.90 -0.70 12.48
C SER A 151 -27.50 0.44 13.28
N ILE A 152 -27.77 0.23 14.59
CA ILE A 152 -28.31 1.24 15.49
C ILE A 152 -27.19 2.06 16.18
N SER A 153 -26.00 1.47 16.36
CA SER A 153 -24.84 2.12 16.99
C SER A 153 -23.73 2.37 15.99
N LEU A 154 -24.05 3.13 14.93
CA LEU A 154 -23.09 3.52 13.90
C LEU A 154 -22.13 4.59 14.44
N LYS A 155 -21.02 4.13 15.03
CA LYS A 155 -19.91 5.00 15.42
C LYS A 155 -18.63 4.51 14.74
N PRO A 156 -17.74 5.40 14.34
CA PRO A 156 -16.42 5.03 13.82
C PRO A 156 -15.68 4.13 14.80
N LYS A 157 -14.85 3.24 14.27
CA LYS A 157 -13.95 2.43 15.10
C LYS A 157 -12.73 3.29 15.44
N VAL A 158 -12.60 3.67 16.69
CA VAL A 158 -11.49 4.48 17.19
C VAL A 158 -10.55 3.60 18.00
N VAL A 159 -9.27 3.68 17.73
CA VAL A 159 -8.20 2.99 18.47
C VAL A 159 -7.15 4.01 18.88
N GLU A 160 -6.71 3.98 20.13
CA GLU A 160 -5.57 4.78 20.58
C GLU A 160 -4.31 4.42 19.79
N TYR A 161 -3.60 5.41 19.27
CA TYR A 161 -2.46 5.16 18.39
C TYR A 161 -1.36 4.33 19.04
N GLU A 162 -1.10 4.54 20.33
CA GLU A 162 -0.15 3.70 21.08
C GLU A 162 -0.54 2.22 21.07
N LYS A 163 -1.83 1.92 21.24
CA LYS A 163 -2.35 0.55 21.12
C LYS A 163 -2.29 0.05 19.68
N ALA A 164 -2.58 0.92 18.72
CA ALA A 164 -2.48 0.56 17.30
C ALA A 164 -1.05 0.15 16.92
N ILE A 165 -0.03 0.85 17.42
CA ILE A 165 1.39 0.50 17.21
C ILE A 165 1.67 -0.94 17.69
N GLU A 166 1.17 -1.35 18.84
CA GLU A 166 1.35 -2.72 19.34
C GLU A 166 0.65 -3.76 18.45
N LEU A 167 -0.56 -3.45 17.99
CA LEU A 167 -1.33 -4.34 17.11
C LEU A 167 -0.77 -4.45 15.69
N MET A 168 -0.02 -3.43 15.25
CA MET A 168 0.63 -3.41 13.93
C MET A 168 1.96 -4.16 13.89
N LYS A 169 2.49 -4.63 15.01
CA LYS A 169 3.73 -5.42 15.05
C LYS A 169 3.56 -6.75 14.34
N SER A 170 4.56 -7.15 13.55
CA SER A 170 4.53 -8.42 12.82
C SER A 170 5.90 -9.08 12.77
N ASN A 171 5.93 -10.41 12.94
CA ASN A 171 7.16 -11.20 12.75
C ASN A 171 7.58 -11.29 11.27
N TYR A 172 6.66 -11.12 10.33
CA TYR A 172 6.98 -11.08 8.90
C TYR A 172 7.97 -9.96 8.53
N PHE A 173 8.00 -8.88 9.31
CA PHE A 173 8.96 -7.79 9.05
C PHE A 173 10.43 -8.20 9.23
N LYS A 174 10.71 -9.35 9.84
CA LYS A 174 12.07 -9.91 9.96
C LYS A 174 12.53 -10.64 8.70
N GLU A 175 11.62 -10.98 7.80
CA GLU A 175 11.95 -11.68 6.56
C GLU A 175 12.59 -10.73 5.55
N GLU A 176 13.65 -11.19 4.87
CA GLU A 176 14.46 -10.40 3.95
C GLU A 176 13.63 -9.64 2.91
N ASN A 177 12.63 -10.31 2.35
CA ASN A 177 11.79 -9.81 1.25
C ASN A 177 10.39 -9.36 1.68
N VAL A 178 10.18 -9.02 2.96
CA VAL A 178 8.94 -8.40 3.44
C VAL A 178 9.24 -7.01 3.99
N TYR A 179 8.68 -5.99 3.37
CA TYR A 179 8.94 -4.59 3.68
C TYR A 179 7.78 -3.97 4.46
N PRO A 180 8.04 -3.45 5.67
CA PRO A 180 7.01 -2.81 6.48
C PRO A 180 6.56 -1.46 5.94
N THR A 181 5.40 -1.02 6.42
CA THR A 181 4.89 0.34 6.22
C THR A 181 4.79 1.07 7.54
N ILE A 182 5.36 2.28 7.64
CA ILE A 182 5.15 3.20 8.75
C ILE A 182 4.00 4.14 8.46
N ILE A 183 3.20 4.45 9.49
CA ILE A 183 1.97 5.24 9.37
C ILE A 183 1.95 6.29 10.49
N PRO A 184 2.01 7.60 10.17
CA PRO A 184 2.06 8.65 11.19
C PRO A 184 0.71 8.88 11.90
N ASN A 185 -0.36 8.77 11.16
CA ASN A 185 -1.73 9.03 11.59
C ASN A 185 -2.72 8.32 10.65
N TRP A 186 -3.99 8.23 11.05
CA TRP A 186 -5.03 7.62 10.24
C TRP A 186 -6.42 8.10 10.70
N ASP A 187 -7.18 8.67 9.79
CA ASP A 187 -8.60 8.97 10.01
C ASP A 187 -9.41 8.82 8.72
N HIS A 188 -10.04 7.67 8.55
CA HIS A 188 -10.87 7.37 7.38
C HIS A 188 -12.33 7.85 7.55
N THR A 189 -12.65 8.53 8.63
CA THR A 189 -14.02 9.01 8.89
C THR A 189 -14.52 10.05 7.87
N PRO A 190 -13.69 10.93 7.29
CA PRO A 190 -14.14 11.84 6.25
C PRO A 190 -14.71 11.15 5.00
N ARG A 191 -14.21 9.94 4.67
CA ARG A 191 -14.69 9.16 3.52
C ARG A 191 -15.83 8.20 3.86
N SER A 192 -15.82 7.64 5.07
CA SER A 192 -16.70 6.53 5.45
C SER A 192 -17.67 6.85 6.57
N GLY A 193 -17.67 8.08 7.09
CA GLY A 193 -18.55 8.51 8.18
C GLY A 193 -18.50 7.54 9.37
N ASN A 194 -19.65 7.09 9.81
CA ASN A 194 -19.78 6.17 10.93
C ASN A 194 -19.17 4.77 10.71
N PHE A 195 -18.86 4.41 9.46
CA PHE A 195 -18.16 3.16 9.13
C PHE A 195 -16.65 3.32 9.07
N GLY A 196 -16.15 4.53 9.27
CA GLY A 196 -14.73 4.84 9.26
C GLY A 196 -13.97 4.22 10.41
N THR A 197 -12.66 4.22 10.24
CA THR A 197 -11.66 3.82 11.24
C THR A 197 -10.74 4.98 11.52
N CYS A 198 -10.30 5.16 12.77
CA CYS A 198 -9.49 6.29 13.16
C CYS A 198 -8.50 5.89 14.27
N PHE A 199 -7.26 6.37 14.18
CA PHE A 199 -6.33 6.38 15.29
C PHE A 199 -6.51 7.68 16.08
N ASN A 200 -6.72 7.56 17.39
CA ASN A 200 -6.78 8.70 18.30
C ASN A 200 -5.41 8.98 18.91
N ASN A 201 -5.18 10.24 19.30
CA ASN A 201 -3.95 10.69 19.94
C ASN A 201 -2.67 10.40 19.15
N CYS A 202 -2.72 10.55 17.81
CA CYS A 202 -1.52 10.53 16.99
C CYS A 202 -0.64 11.73 17.31
N THR A 203 0.61 11.46 17.73
CA THR A 203 1.62 12.49 18.00
C THR A 203 2.96 12.11 17.38
N PRO A 204 3.84 13.10 17.12
CA PRO A 204 5.19 12.82 16.64
C PRO A 204 5.99 11.86 17.55
N GLU A 205 5.81 11.95 18.88
CA GLU A 205 6.51 11.10 19.86
C GLU A 205 6.05 9.63 19.77
N LEU A 206 4.75 9.39 19.59
CA LEU A 206 4.23 8.04 19.36
C LEU A 206 4.66 7.52 17.99
N PHE A 207 4.70 8.38 16.98
CA PHE A 207 5.23 8.02 15.68
C PHE A 207 6.71 7.63 15.76
N ALA A 208 7.54 8.30 16.61
CA ALA A 208 8.91 7.89 16.87
C ALA A 208 8.98 6.45 17.39
N LYS A 209 8.11 6.07 18.35
CA LYS A 209 8.05 4.68 18.85
C LYS A 209 7.76 3.69 17.73
N HIS A 210 6.82 4.02 16.84
CA HIS A 210 6.50 3.17 15.70
C HIS A 210 7.68 3.01 14.73
N VAL A 211 8.30 4.13 14.35
CA VAL A 211 9.46 4.14 13.45
C VAL A 211 10.62 3.36 14.07
N SER A 212 10.96 3.60 15.34
CA SER A 212 12.06 2.92 16.04
C SER A 212 11.86 1.41 16.06
N TYR A 213 10.64 0.93 16.39
CA TYR A 213 10.33 -0.50 16.34
C TYR A 213 10.58 -1.10 14.95
N ILE A 214 10.15 -0.41 13.90
CA ILE A 214 10.32 -0.89 12.51
C ILE A 214 11.82 -0.92 12.16
N LEU A 215 12.58 0.16 12.44
CA LEU A 215 14.01 0.22 12.13
C LEU A 215 14.81 -0.84 12.87
N GLU A 216 14.51 -1.07 14.16
CA GLU A 216 15.14 -2.13 14.95
C GLU A 216 14.82 -3.53 14.38
N THR A 217 13.59 -3.74 13.92
CA THR A 217 13.15 -5.03 13.36
C THR A 217 13.85 -5.36 12.05
N ILE A 218 14.08 -4.36 11.19
CA ILE A 218 14.70 -4.58 9.87
C ILE A 218 16.22 -4.46 9.87
N ARG A 219 16.82 -3.91 10.92
CA ARG A 219 18.29 -3.72 11.04
C ARG A 219 19.12 -4.99 10.77
N PRO A 220 18.68 -6.20 11.18
CA PRO A 220 19.42 -7.44 10.88
C PRO A 220 19.44 -7.85 9.41
N LYS A 221 18.57 -7.28 8.57
CA LYS A 221 18.49 -7.60 7.14
C LYS A 221 19.71 -7.06 6.38
N LYS A 222 19.93 -7.62 5.18
CA LYS A 222 20.88 -7.03 4.23
C LYS A 222 20.51 -5.58 3.97
N ILE A 223 21.53 -4.74 3.74
CA ILE A 223 21.34 -3.29 3.61
C ILE A 223 20.32 -2.92 2.53
N ASP A 224 20.35 -3.60 1.37
CA ASP A 224 19.43 -3.35 0.26
C ASP A 224 17.98 -3.76 0.59
N ASN A 225 17.78 -4.62 1.59
CA ASN A 225 16.48 -5.07 2.06
C ASN A 225 15.97 -4.29 3.29
N GLN A 226 16.73 -3.32 3.77
CA GLN A 226 16.28 -2.41 4.84
C GLN A 226 15.36 -1.31 4.28
N VAL A 227 14.29 -1.73 3.62
CA VAL A 227 13.32 -0.86 2.96
C VAL A 227 12.09 -0.68 3.84
N VAL A 228 11.65 0.57 3.97
CA VAL A 228 10.42 0.95 4.68
C VAL A 228 9.55 1.80 3.78
N PHE A 229 8.28 1.47 3.69
CA PHE A 229 7.30 2.30 3.02
C PHE A 229 6.68 3.29 4.00
N LEU A 230 6.39 4.50 3.53
CA LEU A 230 5.63 5.50 4.27
C LEU A 230 4.23 5.61 3.67
N LYS A 231 3.21 5.37 4.47
CA LYS A 231 1.83 5.65 4.12
C LYS A 231 1.30 6.72 5.08
N SER A 232 1.08 7.98 4.61
CA SER A 232 1.45 8.50 3.30
C SER A 232 2.05 9.90 3.46
N TRP A 233 2.47 10.53 2.34
CA TRP A 233 2.99 11.88 2.39
C TRP A 233 1.85 12.90 2.55
N ASN A 234 0.77 12.77 1.78
CA ASN A 234 -0.27 13.79 1.63
C ASN A 234 -1.69 13.25 1.40
N GLU A 235 -2.05 12.11 2.00
CA GLU A 235 -3.43 11.60 1.91
C GLU A 235 -4.32 12.24 2.99
N TRP A 236 -4.55 13.54 2.84
CA TRP A 236 -5.38 14.35 3.75
C TRP A 236 -6.82 13.85 3.84
N GLY A 237 -7.36 13.27 2.76
CA GLY A 237 -8.71 12.72 2.73
C GLY A 237 -8.93 11.50 3.64
N GLU A 238 -7.84 10.87 4.08
CA GLU A 238 -7.85 9.77 5.07
C GLU A 238 -7.13 10.16 6.37
N GLY A 239 -6.93 11.47 6.61
CA GLY A 239 -6.18 11.95 7.76
C GLY A 239 -4.83 11.25 7.91
N ASN A 240 -4.18 10.92 6.78
CA ASN A 240 -2.97 10.11 6.71
C ASN A 240 -1.88 10.88 5.94
N TYR A 241 -1.08 11.65 6.65
CA TYR A 241 -0.15 12.60 6.04
C TYR A 241 1.11 12.80 6.88
N MET A 242 2.19 13.21 6.22
CA MET A 242 3.45 13.65 6.79
C MET A 242 3.71 15.14 6.54
N GLU A 243 3.00 15.76 5.58
CA GLU A 243 3.11 17.18 5.30
C GLU A 243 2.88 18.01 6.56
N PRO A 244 3.50 19.21 6.69
CA PRO A 244 3.32 20.07 7.83
C PRO A 244 1.84 20.40 8.08
N ASP A 245 1.41 20.30 9.33
CA ASP A 245 0.05 20.60 9.76
C ASP A 245 -0.02 21.76 10.75
N MET A 246 -1.23 22.23 11.05
CA MET A 246 -1.44 23.35 11.98
C MET A 246 -1.21 22.98 13.45
N LYS A 247 -1.20 21.68 13.80
CA LYS A 247 -1.07 21.20 15.18
C LYS A 247 0.37 20.95 15.57
N TYR A 248 1.13 20.32 14.70
CA TYR A 248 2.50 19.86 14.97
C TYR A 248 3.54 20.49 14.04
N GLY A 249 3.11 21.36 13.10
CA GLY A 249 4.01 21.91 12.09
C GLY A 249 4.68 20.77 11.31
N ASP A 250 5.99 20.79 11.20
CA ASP A 250 6.83 19.75 10.57
C ASP A 250 7.27 18.64 11.55
N GLY A 251 6.59 18.50 12.69
CA GLY A 251 6.95 17.57 13.77
C GLY A 251 7.12 16.12 13.32
N TYR A 252 6.21 15.60 12.48
CA TYR A 252 6.33 14.23 11.94
C TYR A 252 7.57 14.06 11.05
N ILE A 253 7.89 15.04 10.22
CA ILE A 253 9.05 15.03 9.33
C ILE A 253 10.35 15.03 10.16
N ARG A 254 10.44 15.94 11.14
CA ARG A 254 11.60 16.02 12.04
C ARG A 254 11.78 14.73 12.82
N THR A 255 10.69 14.16 13.32
CA THR A 255 10.71 12.89 14.05
C THR A 255 11.26 11.76 13.19
N LEU A 256 10.77 11.63 11.95
CA LEU A 256 11.29 10.62 11.03
C LEU A 256 12.77 10.82 10.76
N TYR A 257 13.20 12.06 10.50
CA TYR A 257 14.60 12.40 10.29
C TYR A 257 15.47 11.99 11.49
N GLN A 258 15.06 12.36 12.71
CA GLN A 258 15.78 12.01 13.94
C GLN A 258 15.90 10.49 14.14
N CYS A 259 14.82 9.73 13.91
CA CYS A 259 14.87 8.27 14.02
C CYS A 259 15.85 7.66 13.01
N LEU A 260 15.93 8.20 11.78
CA LEU A 260 16.85 7.73 10.74
C LEU A 260 18.32 8.07 11.08
N GLU A 261 18.60 9.22 11.68
CA GLU A 261 19.96 9.60 12.11
C GLU A 261 20.45 8.79 13.31
N LEU A 262 19.58 8.52 14.29
CA LEU A 262 19.91 7.69 15.45
C LEU A 262 20.07 6.20 15.11
N GLY A 263 19.52 5.78 13.97
CA GLY A 263 19.61 4.41 13.46
C GLY A 263 20.92 4.08 12.74
N LYS A 264 21.74 5.09 12.44
CA LYS A 264 23.09 4.93 11.84
C LYS A 264 24.13 4.62 12.88
#